data_a55ffe9ac74e0ccc6c129a6f1ebb9d2d
#
_entry.id   a55ffe9ac74e0ccc6c129a6f1ebb9d2d
#
_cell.length_a   1.000
_cell.length_b   1.000
_cell.length_c   1.000
_cell.angle_alpha   90.00
_cell.angle_beta   90.00
_cell.angle_gamma   90.00
#
_symmetry.space_group_name_H-M   'P 1'
#
loop_
_entity.id
_entity.type
_entity.pdbx_description
1 polymer ?
#
loop_
_entity_poly.entity_id
_entity_poly.type
_entity_poly.pdbx_seq_one_letter_code
_entity_poly.pdbx_strand_id
1 'polypeptide(L)'
;RIAVSNEHAEIDLSKKFGVNNNEAPGLIRLANQYTKKLGLSFHVGSQCMHPISYTKGITEIGNLIKKTKIIPKVINIGGGFPTIYPDLIPQSLNSYFEEIKKSLNTLKIDKLPEIICEPGRALVAESGSTIVRVNLRKKQKLYINDGTYGTLFDGGVPNIVYPSRLITNGRMISKKMTAFDFYGPTCDSMDYMKGPFILPNNIKENDYIELGQLGAYGLTFRTQFNGFYS
;
A
#
# COMPACT_ATOMS: atom_id res chain seq x y z
N ARG A 1 6.93 15.50 -10.73
CA ARG A 1 5.77 14.94 -10.02
C ARG A 1 4.94 16.05 -9.41
N ILE A 2 3.61 16.00 -9.56
CA ILE A 2 2.68 16.90 -8.87
C ILE A 2 2.16 16.25 -7.58
N ALA A 3 1.91 17.08 -6.56
CA ALA A 3 1.31 16.63 -5.32
C ALA A 3 -0.22 16.48 -5.52
N VAL A 4 -0.74 15.31 -5.26
CA VAL A 4 -2.18 15.03 -5.27
C VAL A 4 -2.55 14.42 -3.93
N SER A 5 -3.32 15.14 -3.12
CA SER A 5 -3.83 14.63 -1.86
C SER A 5 -4.94 13.61 -2.10
N ASN A 6 -4.97 12.56 -1.30
CA ASN A 6 -5.94 11.50 -1.45
C ASN A 6 -6.41 10.96 -0.09
N GLU A 7 -7.67 11.17 0.22
CA GLU A 7 -8.35 10.67 1.41
C GLU A 7 -8.72 9.18 1.35
N HIS A 8 -8.57 8.55 0.18
CA HIS A 8 -8.91 7.13 -0.05
C HIS A 8 -7.70 6.20 -0.03
N ALA A 9 -6.51 6.72 0.30
CA ALA A 9 -5.30 5.90 0.43
C ALA A 9 -5.00 5.65 1.91
N GLU A 10 -4.58 4.44 2.24
CA GLU A 10 -4.13 4.11 3.60
C GLU A 10 -2.86 4.90 3.98
N ILE A 11 -2.01 5.19 2.99
CA ILE A 11 -0.81 6.01 3.18
C ILE A 11 -0.80 7.14 2.15
N ASP A 12 -1.03 8.38 2.62
CA ASP A 12 -0.89 9.59 1.80
C ASP A 12 0.57 9.99 1.64
N LEU A 13 1.02 10.16 0.40
CA LEU A 13 2.38 10.55 0.04
C LEU A 13 2.51 12.01 -0.38
N SER A 14 1.42 12.77 -0.46
CA SER A 14 1.40 14.14 -0.99
C SER A 14 2.13 15.15 -0.10
N LYS A 15 2.22 14.87 1.20
CA LYS A 15 2.94 15.73 2.16
C LYS A 15 4.46 15.71 1.99
N LYS A 16 5.01 14.65 1.40
CA LYS A 16 6.46 14.48 1.23
C LYS A 16 6.92 14.71 -0.20
N PHE A 17 6.10 14.36 -1.18
CA PHE A 17 6.52 14.31 -2.58
C PHE A 17 5.58 15.09 -3.51
N GLY A 18 6.18 15.68 -4.53
CA GLY A 18 5.50 16.41 -5.58
C GLY A 18 5.46 17.92 -5.34
N VAL A 19 5.40 18.67 -6.43
CA VAL A 19 5.23 20.12 -6.42
C VAL A 19 3.74 20.47 -6.32
N ASN A 20 3.41 21.52 -5.59
CA ASN A 20 2.03 21.98 -5.48
C ASN A 20 1.55 22.64 -6.80
N ASN A 21 0.23 22.74 -6.97
CA ASN A 21 -0.40 23.21 -8.21
C ASN A 21 -0.13 24.70 -8.52
N ASN A 22 0.31 25.50 -7.55
CA ASN A 22 0.65 26.90 -7.78
C ASN A 22 2.03 27.05 -8.40
N GLU A 23 2.98 26.24 -7.99
CA GLU A 23 4.37 26.26 -8.46
C GLU A 23 4.59 25.40 -9.71
N ALA A 24 3.79 24.34 -9.87
CA ALA A 24 3.91 23.38 -10.98
C ALA A 24 3.99 24.04 -12.37
N PRO A 25 3.21 25.07 -12.73
CA PRO A 25 3.30 25.71 -14.05
C PRO A 25 4.64 26.33 -14.35
N GLY A 26 5.27 26.98 -13.37
CA GLY A 26 6.63 27.55 -13.50
C GLY A 26 7.65 26.46 -13.76
N LEU A 27 7.61 25.40 -12.96
CA LEU A 27 8.53 24.27 -13.08
C LEU A 27 8.35 23.50 -14.40
N ILE A 28 7.10 23.32 -14.88
CA ILE A 28 6.81 22.69 -16.17
C ILE A 28 7.43 23.50 -17.33
N ARG A 29 7.25 24.82 -17.34
CA ARG A 29 7.84 25.69 -18.38
C ARG A 29 9.36 25.62 -18.35
N LEU A 30 9.96 25.68 -17.16
CA LEU A 30 11.41 25.60 -17.01
C LEU A 30 11.91 24.24 -17.50
N ALA A 31 11.36 23.14 -17.01
CA ALA A 31 11.78 21.80 -17.40
C ALA A 31 11.64 21.57 -18.92
N ASN A 32 10.60 22.11 -19.55
CA ASN A 32 10.38 21.96 -20.98
C ASN A 32 11.46 22.64 -21.85
N GLN A 33 12.22 23.58 -21.28
CA GLN A 33 13.36 24.20 -21.97
C GLN A 33 14.59 23.29 -22.00
N TYR A 34 14.72 22.39 -21.05
CA TYR A 34 15.89 21.53 -20.85
C TYR A 34 15.71 20.10 -21.31
N THR A 35 14.50 19.70 -21.74
CA THR A 35 14.24 18.32 -22.17
C THR A 35 13.38 18.24 -23.43
N LYS A 36 13.68 17.23 -24.27
CA LYS A 36 12.85 16.88 -25.43
C LYS A 36 11.70 15.94 -25.07
N LYS A 37 11.76 15.27 -23.91
CA LYS A 37 10.76 14.29 -23.44
C LYS A 37 10.34 14.65 -22.01
N LEU A 38 9.47 15.65 -21.87
CA LEU A 38 8.89 16.02 -20.60
C LEU A 38 7.83 15.00 -20.19
N GLY A 39 7.86 14.55 -18.94
CA GLY A 39 6.82 13.74 -18.31
C GLY A 39 6.18 14.49 -17.14
N LEU A 40 4.89 14.26 -16.93
CA LEU A 40 4.18 14.64 -15.71
C LEU A 40 3.77 13.38 -14.96
N SER A 41 3.96 13.37 -13.65
CA SER A 41 3.58 12.23 -12.81
C SER A 41 2.80 12.65 -11.58
N PHE A 42 2.01 11.73 -11.04
CA PHE A 42 1.42 11.82 -9.72
C PHE A 42 1.41 10.44 -9.06
N HIS A 43 1.04 10.39 -7.81
CA HIS A 43 0.84 9.13 -7.07
C HIS A 43 -0.31 9.33 -6.08
N VAL A 44 -1.28 8.44 -6.10
CA VAL A 44 -2.50 8.54 -5.30
C VAL A 44 -2.37 8.05 -3.86
N GLY A 45 -1.15 7.72 -3.42
CA GLY A 45 -0.91 7.09 -2.11
C GLY A 45 -0.90 5.56 -2.20
N SER A 46 -0.45 4.87 -1.16
CA SER A 46 -0.40 3.41 -1.12
C SER A 46 -1.73 2.83 -0.67
N GLN A 47 -2.09 1.66 -1.20
CA GLN A 47 -3.37 0.98 -0.92
C GLN A 47 -4.56 1.93 -1.16
N CYS A 48 -4.67 2.43 -2.38
CA CYS A 48 -5.73 3.37 -2.76
C CYS A 48 -7.04 2.61 -2.99
N MET A 49 -8.01 2.76 -2.11
CA MET A 49 -9.23 1.98 -2.08
C MET A 49 -10.28 2.41 -3.12
N HIS A 50 -10.12 3.60 -3.74
CA HIS A 50 -11.10 4.13 -4.69
C HIS A 50 -10.50 4.54 -6.04
N PRO A 51 -11.02 4.01 -7.18
CA PRO A 51 -10.56 4.38 -8.53
C PRO A 51 -10.63 5.87 -8.84
N ILE A 52 -11.62 6.59 -8.28
CA ILE A 52 -11.83 8.03 -8.47
C ILE A 52 -10.61 8.89 -8.12
N SER A 53 -9.72 8.38 -7.30
CA SER A 53 -8.48 9.08 -6.93
C SER A 53 -7.57 9.32 -8.11
N TYR A 54 -7.56 8.40 -9.08
CA TYR A 54 -6.81 8.57 -10.34
C TYR A 54 -7.42 9.66 -11.22
N THR A 55 -8.75 9.78 -11.22
CA THR A 55 -9.47 10.87 -11.91
C THR A 55 -9.03 12.23 -11.40
N LYS A 56 -8.89 12.39 -10.07
CA LYS A 56 -8.36 13.65 -9.48
C LYS A 56 -6.99 13.99 -10.04
N GLY A 57 -6.04 13.04 -10.00
CA GLY A 57 -4.67 13.25 -10.51
C GLY A 57 -4.64 13.58 -12.02
N ILE A 58 -5.41 12.87 -12.83
CA ILE A 58 -5.51 13.11 -14.27
C ILE A 58 -6.14 14.49 -14.56
N THR A 59 -7.17 14.89 -13.80
CA THR A 59 -7.79 16.20 -13.90
C THR A 59 -6.78 17.32 -13.60
N GLU A 60 -5.96 17.17 -12.56
CA GLU A 60 -4.93 18.14 -12.24
C GLU A 60 -3.88 18.26 -13.36
N ILE A 61 -3.45 17.15 -13.95
CA ILE A 61 -2.60 17.19 -15.15
C ILE A 61 -3.29 17.95 -16.29
N GLY A 62 -4.57 17.70 -16.52
CA GLY A 62 -5.36 18.42 -17.54
C GLY A 62 -5.41 19.93 -17.30
N ASN A 63 -5.58 20.35 -16.04
CA ASN A 63 -5.56 21.76 -15.64
C ASN A 63 -4.17 22.40 -15.91
N LEU A 64 -3.09 21.69 -15.60
CA LEU A 64 -1.73 22.12 -15.84
C LEU A 64 -1.41 22.25 -17.34
N ILE A 65 -1.87 21.31 -18.16
CA ILE A 65 -1.75 21.39 -19.64
C ILE A 65 -2.46 22.64 -20.17
N LYS A 66 -3.70 22.90 -19.72
CA LYS A 66 -4.46 24.08 -20.12
C LYS A 66 -3.75 25.38 -19.71
N LYS A 67 -3.21 25.43 -18.49
CA LYS A 67 -2.53 26.62 -17.94
C LYS A 67 -1.16 26.89 -18.57
N THR A 68 -0.41 25.85 -18.91
CA THR A 68 0.94 25.96 -19.48
C THR A 68 0.97 25.98 -21.00
N LYS A 69 -0.05 25.42 -21.64
CA LYS A 69 -0.12 25.08 -23.08
C LYS A 69 0.95 24.09 -23.52
N ILE A 70 1.54 23.34 -22.56
CA ILE A 70 2.54 22.31 -22.81
C ILE A 70 1.89 20.95 -22.63
N ILE A 71 1.90 20.14 -23.69
CA ILE A 71 1.46 18.75 -23.63
C ILE A 71 2.68 17.89 -23.31
N PRO A 72 2.70 17.14 -22.19
CA PRO A 72 3.81 16.25 -21.87
C PRO A 72 3.89 15.10 -22.88
N LYS A 73 5.07 14.51 -23.04
CA LYS A 73 5.24 13.28 -23.84
C LYS A 73 4.85 12.03 -23.09
N VAL A 74 4.88 12.10 -21.75
CA VAL A 74 4.56 10.99 -20.85
C VAL A 74 3.63 11.49 -19.73
N ILE A 75 2.61 10.73 -19.42
CA ILE A 75 1.85 10.85 -18.17
C ILE A 75 2.06 9.57 -17.39
N ASN A 76 2.70 9.70 -16.22
CA ASN A 76 2.86 8.60 -15.29
C ASN A 76 1.81 8.74 -14.19
N ILE A 77 0.85 7.85 -14.18
CA ILE A 77 -0.25 7.83 -13.19
C ILE A 77 0.16 7.26 -11.83
N GLY A 78 1.44 6.91 -11.67
CA GLY A 78 2.01 6.40 -10.43
C GLY A 78 1.57 5.01 -10.06
N GLY A 79 1.77 4.69 -8.79
CA GLY A 79 1.35 3.45 -8.17
C GLY A 79 0.11 3.65 -7.30
N GLY A 80 0.04 2.87 -6.21
CA GLY A 80 -1.05 2.92 -5.25
C GLY A 80 -2.15 1.90 -5.51
N PHE A 81 -2.06 1.12 -6.59
CA PHE A 81 -3.00 0.04 -6.88
C PHE A 81 -3.07 -0.94 -5.70
N PRO A 82 -4.29 -1.20 -5.17
CA PRO A 82 -4.46 -1.96 -3.95
C PRO A 82 -4.44 -3.46 -4.17
N THR A 83 -4.23 -4.18 -3.07
CA THR A 83 -4.54 -5.61 -2.94
C THR A 83 -5.60 -5.84 -1.88
N ILE A 84 -6.09 -7.07 -1.76
CA ILE A 84 -7.12 -7.44 -0.79
C ILE A 84 -6.46 -7.78 0.55
N TYR A 85 -6.94 -7.13 1.62
CA TYR A 85 -6.70 -7.53 3.00
C TYR A 85 -8.02 -7.80 3.69
N PRO A 86 -8.07 -8.49 4.84
CA PRO A 86 -9.32 -8.87 5.51
C PRO A 86 -10.32 -7.73 5.70
N ASP A 87 -9.83 -6.53 6.07
CA ASP A 87 -10.66 -5.35 6.33
C ASP A 87 -10.62 -4.30 5.21
N LEU A 88 -9.85 -4.56 4.14
CA LEU A 88 -9.64 -3.65 3.02
C LEU A 88 -9.92 -4.37 1.69
N ILE A 89 -11.17 -4.31 1.26
CA ILE A 89 -11.63 -4.97 0.03
C ILE A 89 -11.83 -3.90 -1.05
N PRO A 90 -10.85 -3.67 -1.93
CA PRO A 90 -10.97 -2.70 -3.03
C PRO A 90 -11.87 -3.23 -4.15
N GLN A 91 -12.23 -2.34 -5.06
CA GLN A 91 -12.81 -2.74 -6.33
C GLN A 91 -11.80 -3.56 -7.18
N SER A 92 -12.29 -4.22 -8.24
CA SER A 92 -11.40 -4.96 -9.15
C SER A 92 -10.39 -4.03 -9.82
N LEU A 93 -9.20 -4.53 -10.15
CA LEU A 93 -8.22 -3.75 -10.91
C LEU A 93 -8.76 -3.26 -12.26
N ASN A 94 -9.65 -4.03 -12.89
CA ASN A 94 -10.33 -3.59 -14.11
C ASN A 94 -11.12 -2.29 -13.90
N SER A 95 -11.83 -2.15 -12.78
CA SER A 95 -12.55 -0.91 -12.45
C SER A 95 -11.61 0.30 -12.34
N TYR A 96 -10.40 0.11 -11.81
CA TYR A 96 -9.38 1.16 -11.79
C TYR A 96 -8.95 1.56 -13.20
N PHE A 97 -8.65 0.59 -14.06
CA PHE A 97 -8.21 0.88 -15.43
C PHE A 97 -9.32 1.47 -16.30
N GLU A 98 -10.56 1.08 -16.11
CA GLU A 98 -11.71 1.69 -16.77
C GLU A 98 -11.88 3.15 -16.38
N GLU A 99 -11.80 3.47 -15.08
CA GLU A 99 -11.90 4.83 -14.58
C GLU A 99 -10.74 5.71 -15.07
N ILE A 100 -9.52 5.16 -15.10
CA ILE A 100 -8.33 5.82 -15.65
C ILE A 100 -8.54 6.13 -17.14
N LYS A 101 -8.95 5.16 -17.96
CA LYS A 101 -9.21 5.36 -19.39
C LYS A 101 -10.27 6.42 -19.63
N LYS A 102 -11.38 6.36 -18.89
CA LYS A 102 -12.45 7.35 -18.94
C LYS A 102 -11.92 8.75 -18.64
N SER A 103 -11.12 8.88 -17.58
CA SER A 103 -10.54 10.16 -17.17
C SER A 103 -9.55 10.71 -18.19
N LEU A 104 -8.69 9.87 -18.78
CA LEU A 104 -7.75 10.28 -19.82
C LEU A 104 -8.49 10.83 -21.07
N ASN A 105 -9.62 10.25 -21.44
CA ASN A 105 -10.45 10.74 -22.56
C ASN A 105 -11.02 12.15 -22.30
N THR A 106 -11.13 12.57 -21.05
CA THR A 106 -11.59 13.94 -20.71
C THR A 106 -10.55 15.02 -20.98
N LEU A 107 -9.30 14.66 -21.17
CA LEU A 107 -8.21 15.62 -21.40
C LEU A 107 -8.35 16.40 -22.71
N LYS A 108 -9.13 15.89 -23.68
CA LYS A 108 -9.37 16.53 -25.00
C LYS A 108 -8.05 16.94 -25.69
N ILE A 109 -7.11 16.02 -25.75
CA ILE A 109 -5.81 16.17 -26.42
C ILE A 109 -5.88 15.35 -27.71
N ASP A 110 -5.49 15.93 -28.85
CA ASP A 110 -5.56 15.26 -30.17
C ASP A 110 -4.82 13.92 -30.21
N LYS A 111 -3.67 13.88 -29.54
CA LYS A 111 -2.90 12.66 -29.37
C LYS A 111 -2.50 12.50 -27.91
N LEU A 112 -3.01 11.46 -27.27
CA LEU A 112 -2.63 11.15 -25.88
C LEU A 112 -1.13 10.89 -25.77
N PRO A 113 -0.48 11.40 -24.69
CA PRO A 113 0.88 11.03 -24.32
C PRO A 113 1.02 9.53 -24.07
N GLU A 114 2.26 9.06 -24.00
CA GLU A 114 2.57 7.72 -23.46
C GLU A 114 2.08 7.65 -22.01
N ILE A 115 1.28 6.62 -21.68
CA ILE A 115 0.76 6.42 -20.33
C ILE A 115 1.56 5.34 -19.63
N ILE A 116 2.09 5.66 -18.45
CA ILE A 116 2.86 4.73 -17.61
C ILE A 116 2.17 4.60 -16.25
N CYS A 117 2.28 3.44 -15.63
CA CYS A 117 1.91 3.19 -14.24
C CYS A 117 3.02 2.44 -13.50
N GLU A 118 3.00 2.51 -12.18
CA GLU A 118 4.02 1.94 -11.28
C GLU A 118 3.36 1.04 -10.21
N PRO A 119 2.60 0.00 -10.60
CA PRO A 119 1.98 -0.89 -9.63
C PRO A 119 3.07 -1.69 -8.89
N GLY A 120 3.05 -1.64 -7.57
CA GLY A 120 3.94 -2.42 -6.70
C GLY A 120 3.13 -3.46 -5.93
N ARG A 121 2.48 -3.04 -4.84
CA ARG A 121 1.71 -3.91 -3.95
C ARG A 121 0.75 -4.84 -4.69
N ALA A 122 -0.03 -4.33 -5.61
CA ALA A 122 -1.01 -5.11 -6.37
C ALA A 122 -0.42 -6.26 -7.19
N LEU A 123 0.87 -6.21 -7.53
CA LEU A 123 1.53 -7.25 -8.34
C LEU A 123 2.20 -8.34 -7.49
N VAL A 124 2.70 -7.97 -6.31
CA VAL A 124 3.60 -8.87 -5.57
C VAL A 124 3.14 -9.21 -4.15
N ALA A 125 2.09 -8.57 -3.62
CA ALA A 125 1.67 -8.84 -2.24
C ALA A 125 1.37 -10.32 -2.00
N GLU A 126 0.66 -10.98 -2.92
CA GLU A 126 0.28 -12.38 -2.82
C GLU A 126 1.46 -13.38 -2.97
N SER A 127 2.62 -12.91 -3.44
CA SER A 127 3.77 -13.77 -3.72
C SER A 127 4.53 -14.22 -2.48
N GLY A 128 4.21 -13.69 -1.31
CA GLY A 128 4.94 -14.00 -0.07
C GLY A 128 4.07 -14.06 1.16
N SER A 129 4.50 -14.91 2.09
CA SER A 129 3.95 -15.02 3.43
C SER A 129 5.09 -15.13 4.46
N THR A 130 4.79 -14.78 5.70
CA THR A 130 5.69 -15.00 6.84
C THR A 130 5.05 -16.02 7.78
N ILE A 131 5.85 -16.96 8.27
CA ILE A 131 5.43 -17.90 9.29
C ILE A 131 6.00 -17.43 10.63
N VAL A 132 5.13 -17.13 11.57
CA VAL A 132 5.50 -16.70 12.92
C VAL A 132 5.12 -17.75 13.94
N ARG A 133 5.89 -17.81 15.04
CA ARG A 133 5.61 -18.67 16.19
C ARG A 133 4.97 -17.87 17.30
N VAL A 134 3.97 -18.44 17.95
CA VAL A 134 3.40 -17.89 19.19
C VAL A 134 4.34 -18.22 20.35
N ASN A 135 4.97 -17.21 20.93
CA ASN A 135 5.85 -17.35 22.08
C ASN A 135 5.06 -17.33 23.40
N LEU A 136 3.97 -16.53 23.48
CA LEU A 136 3.15 -16.40 24.66
C LEU A 136 1.73 -16.01 24.26
N ARG A 137 0.74 -16.56 24.97
CA ARG A 137 -0.68 -16.14 24.87
C ARG A 137 -1.17 -15.56 26.18
N LYS A 138 -1.74 -14.35 26.13
CA LYS A 138 -2.46 -13.70 27.25
C LYS A 138 -3.87 -13.33 26.80
N LYS A 139 -4.86 -14.18 27.04
CA LYS A 139 -6.25 -13.99 26.56
C LYS A 139 -6.30 -13.85 25.02
N GLN A 140 -6.67 -12.68 24.48
CA GLN A 140 -6.70 -12.34 23.05
C GLN A 140 -5.41 -11.68 22.55
N LYS A 141 -4.34 -11.67 23.31
CA LYS A 141 -3.02 -11.15 22.93
C LYS A 141 -2.08 -12.28 22.61
N LEU A 142 -1.48 -12.28 21.42
CA LEU A 142 -0.45 -13.23 21.01
C LEU A 142 0.87 -12.50 20.87
N TYR A 143 1.88 -12.95 21.62
CA TYR A 143 3.25 -12.50 21.48
C TYR A 143 3.96 -13.43 20.51
N ILE A 144 4.45 -12.89 19.40
CA ILE A 144 5.03 -13.64 18.29
C ILE A 144 6.50 -13.29 18.10
N ASN A 145 7.23 -14.11 17.35
CA ASN A 145 8.68 -13.95 17.15
C ASN A 145 9.04 -13.00 15.99
N ASP A 146 8.07 -12.32 15.40
CA ASP A 146 8.25 -11.25 14.40
C ASP A 146 7.34 -10.07 14.76
N GLY A 147 7.54 -8.90 14.13
CA GLY A 147 6.78 -7.72 14.48
C GLY A 147 6.96 -6.57 13.50
N THR A 148 6.61 -5.37 13.95
CA THR A 148 6.65 -4.14 13.14
C THR A 148 8.06 -3.73 12.73
N TYR A 149 9.08 -4.12 13.49
CA TYR A 149 10.49 -3.93 13.16
C TYR A 149 11.07 -5.05 12.30
N GLY A 150 10.33 -6.14 12.16
CA GLY A 150 10.61 -7.27 11.30
C GLY A 150 9.89 -7.17 9.96
N THR A 151 9.20 -8.25 9.59
CA THR A 151 8.49 -8.31 8.30
C THR A 151 7.08 -7.73 8.32
N LEU A 152 6.56 -7.31 9.48
CA LEU A 152 5.17 -6.93 9.70
C LEU A 152 4.97 -5.40 9.86
N PHE A 153 5.81 -4.59 9.23
CA PHE A 153 5.81 -3.12 9.36
C PHE A 153 4.41 -2.50 9.13
N ASP A 154 3.76 -2.83 8.03
CA ASP A 154 2.44 -2.29 7.68
C ASP A 154 1.34 -2.70 8.67
N GLY A 155 1.56 -3.74 9.47
CA GLY A 155 0.67 -4.15 10.56
C GLY A 155 0.67 -3.20 11.74
N GLY A 156 1.74 -2.41 11.92
CA GLY A 156 1.83 -1.34 12.92
C GLY A 156 1.34 0.01 12.37
N VAL A 157 1.87 0.41 11.23
CA VAL A 157 1.51 1.67 10.54
C VAL A 157 1.42 1.39 9.05
N PRO A 158 0.25 1.50 8.44
CA PRO A 158 -1.04 2.06 8.87
C PRO A 158 -2.00 1.11 9.62
N ASN A 159 -1.55 0.00 10.15
CA ASN A 159 -2.35 -1.02 10.84
C ASN A 159 -3.12 -1.93 9.85
N ILE A 160 -2.43 -2.44 8.85
CA ILE A 160 -3.00 -3.44 7.93
C ILE A 160 -3.14 -4.78 8.66
N VAL A 161 -4.33 -5.36 8.61
CA VAL A 161 -4.59 -6.71 9.10
C VAL A 161 -4.24 -7.72 8.02
N TYR A 162 -3.23 -8.54 8.24
CA TYR A 162 -2.82 -9.57 7.29
C TYR A 162 -3.77 -10.77 7.31
N PRO A 163 -4.03 -11.42 6.15
CA PRO A 163 -4.66 -12.74 6.13
C PRO A 163 -3.86 -13.70 7.00
N SER A 164 -4.51 -14.30 7.99
CA SER A 164 -3.84 -15.12 8.99
C SER A 164 -4.43 -16.54 9.05
N ARG A 165 -3.58 -17.54 9.12
CA ARG A 165 -3.97 -18.96 9.19
C ARG A 165 -3.10 -19.71 10.18
N LEU A 166 -3.73 -20.45 11.10
CA LEU A 166 -3.03 -21.37 11.99
C LEU A 166 -2.48 -22.56 11.20
N ILE A 167 -1.18 -22.83 11.35
CA ILE A 167 -0.53 -24.02 10.80
C ILE A 167 -0.65 -25.13 11.84
N THR A 168 -1.17 -26.29 11.44
CA THR A 168 -1.37 -27.42 12.36
C THR A 168 -0.62 -28.65 11.88
N ASN A 169 -0.05 -29.37 12.85
CA ASN A 169 0.59 -30.68 12.62
C ASN A 169 -0.40 -31.80 12.94
N GLY A 170 -1.60 -31.78 12.31
CA GLY A 170 -2.62 -32.79 12.53
C GLY A 170 -3.45 -32.64 13.83
N ARG A 171 -3.20 -31.59 14.63
CA ARG A 171 -4.00 -31.28 15.82
C ARG A 171 -5.43 -30.85 15.44
N MET A 172 -6.41 -31.25 16.21
CA MET A 172 -7.79 -30.79 16.06
C MET A 172 -7.86 -29.27 16.36
N ILE A 173 -8.40 -28.53 15.41
CA ILE A 173 -8.60 -27.10 15.51
C ILE A 173 -10.00 -26.78 16.00
N SER A 174 -10.13 -25.81 16.89
CA SER A 174 -11.44 -25.30 17.31
C SER A 174 -12.16 -24.65 16.10
N LYS A 175 -13.43 -24.98 15.93
CA LYS A 175 -14.30 -24.27 14.98
C LYS A 175 -14.67 -22.86 15.44
N LYS A 176 -14.52 -22.58 16.74
CA LYS A 176 -14.76 -21.24 17.31
C LYS A 176 -13.57 -20.34 16.97
N MET A 177 -13.82 -19.31 16.20
CA MET A 177 -12.84 -18.27 15.87
C MET A 177 -12.88 -17.14 16.89
N THR A 178 -11.73 -16.51 17.10
CA THR A 178 -11.55 -15.40 18.06
C THR A 178 -10.64 -14.37 17.43
N ALA A 179 -10.93 -13.09 17.66
CA ALA A 179 -10.07 -11.98 17.28
C ALA A 179 -8.89 -11.86 18.24
N PHE A 180 -7.69 -11.68 17.69
CA PHE A 180 -6.46 -11.49 18.43
C PHE A 180 -5.73 -10.21 18.00
N ASP A 181 -4.98 -9.62 18.93
CA ASP A 181 -3.94 -8.64 18.67
C ASP A 181 -2.57 -9.33 18.70
N PHE A 182 -1.63 -8.83 17.91
CA PHE A 182 -0.25 -9.33 17.92
C PHE A 182 0.72 -8.33 18.56
N TYR A 183 1.68 -8.87 19.30
CA TYR A 183 2.78 -8.15 19.91
C TYR A 183 4.08 -8.76 19.40
N GLY A 184 4.96 -7.94 18.85
CA GLY A 184 6.28 -8.37 18.39
C GLY A 184 7.27 -8.62 19.52
N PRO A 185 8.48 -9.07 19.18
CA PRO A 185 9.46 -9.54 20.17
C PRO A 185 10.27 -8.41 20.81
N THR A 186 10.22 -7.17 20.28
CA THR A 186 11.08 -6.09 20.77
C THR A 186 10.57 -5.48 22.07
N CYS A 187 11.43 -4.71 22.76
CA CYS A 187 11.03 -4.01 23.98
C CYS A 187 10.21 -2.74 23.72
N ASP A 188 10.03 -2.33 22.45
CA ASP A 188 9.27 -1.14 22.12
C ASP A 188 7.77 -1.43 22.15
N SER A 189 7.01 -0.57 22.82
CA SER A 189 5.56 -0.63 22.87
C SER A 189 4.87 -0.39 21.51
N MET A 190 5.60 0.19 20.54
CA MET A 190 5.14 0.34 19.15
C MET A 190 5.21 -0.96 18.33
N ASP A 191 5.87 -2.00 18.87
CA ASP A 191 5.91 -3.32 18.25
C ASP A 191 4.60 -4.07 18.53
N TYR A 192 3.52 -3.46 18.09
CA TYR A 192 2.14 -3.85 18.31
C TYR A 192 1.34 -3.73 17.02
N MET A 193 0.57 -4.76 16.72
CA MET A 193 -0.32 -4.84 15.56
C MET A 193 -1.74 -5.07 16.06
N LYS A 194 -2.56 -4.04 15.95
CA LYS A 194 -3.96 -4.11 16.34
C LYS A 194 -4.71 -4.98 15.33
N GLY A 195 -5.32 -6.07 15.81
CA GLY A 195 -6.19 -6.92 15.00
C GLY A 195 -7.41 -6.19 14.43
N PRO A 196 -8.42 -6.96 14.00
CA PRO A 196 -8.70 -8.34 14.43
C PRO A 196 -8.01 -9.42 13.58
N PHE A 197 -7.01 -10.11 14.11
CA PHE A 197 -6.48 -11.33 13.48
C PHE A 197 -7.37 -12.49 13.88
N ILE A 198 -8.17 -13.01 12.95
CA ILE A 198 -9.19 -14.04 13.23
C ILE A 198 -8.57 -15.42 13.17
N LEU A 199 -8.41 -16.05 14.33
CA LEU A 199 -7.76 -17.35 14.49
C LEU A 199 -8.60 -18.29 15.38
N PRO A 200 -8.37 -19.63 15.30
CA PRO A 200 -9.02 -20.59 16.17
C PRO A 200 -8.80 -20.30 17.66
N ASN A 201 -9.88 -20.35 18.45
CA ASN A 201 -9.81 -19.99 19.88
C ASN A 201 -8.86 -20.86 20.71
N ASN A 202 -8.51 -22.08 20.23
CA ASN A 202 -7.59 -22.99 20.92
C ASN A 202 -6.12 -22.85 20.48
N ILE A 203 -5.76 -21.74 19.83
CA ILE A 203 -4.36 -21.39 19.55
C ILE A 203 -3.58 -21.25 20.87
N LYS A 204 -2.33 -21.70 20.91
CA LYS A 204 -1.50 -21.70 22.12
C LYS A 204 -0.03 -21.45 21.80
N GLU A 205 0.78 -21.34 22.84
CA GLU A 205 2.23 -21.24 22.72
C GLU A 205 2.81 -22.38 21.88
N ASN A 206 3.84 -22.08 21.12
CA ASN A 206 4.53 -22.93 20.15
C ASN A 206 3.67 -23.32 18.91
N ASP A 207 2.47 -22.77 18.75
CA ASP A 207 1.76 -22.83 17.48
C ASP A 207 2.39 -21.87 16.46
N TYR A 208 2.21 -22.20 15.17
CA TYR A 208 2.67 -21.38 14.06
C TYR A 208 1.49 -20.75 13.32
N ILE A 209 1.68 -19.49 12.91
CA ILE A 209 0.70 -18.73 12.14
C ILE A 209 1.36 -18.33 10.83
N GLU A 210 0.70 -18.61 9.72
CA GLU A 210 1.03 -18.02 8.44
C GLU A 210 0.30 -16.70 8.28
N LEU A 211 1.06 -15.65 7.93
CA LEU A 211 0.57 -14.33 7.59
C LEU A 211 0.85 -14.08 6.11
N GLY A 212 -0.20 -13.94 5.32
CA GLY A 212 -0.12 -13.75 3.87
C GLY A 212 0.02 -12.28 3.46
N GLN A 213 0.06 -12.03 2.15
CA GLN A 213 0.14 -10.68 1.54
C GLN A 213 1.42 -9.90 1.90
N LEU A 214 2.53 -10.60 2.13
CA LEU A 214 3.83 -10.04 2.55
C LEU A 214 4.88 -10.06 1.44
N GLY A 215 4.50 -10.34 0.19
CA GLY A 215 5.38 -10.16 -0.97
C GLY A 215 5.71 -8.69 -1.27
N ALA A 216 4.90 -7.75 -0.75
CA ALA A 216 5.17 -6.32 -0.79
C ALA A 216 5.43 -5.79 0.61
N TYR A 217 6.48 -4.95 0.78
CA TYR A 217 6.79 -4.23 2.01
C TYR A 217 7.00 -5.10 3.27
N GLY A 218 7.23 -6.40 3.11
CA GLY A 218 7.63 -7.31 4.18
C GLY A 218 9.14 -7.19 4.45
N LEU A 219 9.94 -8.08 3.88
CA LEU A 219 11.40 -8.12 4.07
C LEU A 219 12.13 -6.79 3.82
N THR A 220 11.62 -5.95 2.93
CA THR A 220 12.27 -4.69 2.55
C THR A 220 12.28 -3.62 3.65
N PHE A 221 11.37 -3.70 4.61
CA PHE A 221 11.30 -2.79 5.77
C PHE A 221 11.95 -3.35 7.04
N ARG A 222 12.41 -4.57 6.99
CA ARG A 222 13.01 -5.25 8.12
C ARG A 222 14.23 -4.50 8.65
N THR A 223 14.34 -4.38 9.97
CA THR A 223 15.43 -3.70 10.66
C THR A 223 16.22 -4.65 11.53
N GLN A 224 17.37 -4.18 12.05
CA GLN A 224 18.19 -4.92 13.03
C GLN A 224 17.87 -4.50 14.48
N PHE A 225 16.80 -3.77 14.71
CA PHE A 225 16.45 -3.26 16.02
C PHE A 225 16.30 -4.41 17.02
N ASN A 226 16.90 -4.28 18.21
CA ASN A 226 16.96 -5.27 19.28
C ASN A 226 17.55 -6.64 18.90
N GLY A 227 18.16 -6.80 17.73
CA GLY A 227 18.75 -8.08 17.31
C GLY A 227 17.74 -9.14 16.84
N PHE A 228 16.47 -8.82 16.68
CA PHE A 228 15.42 -9.73 16.20
C PHE A 228 15.25 -9.71 14.68
N TYR A 229 16.31 -10.03 13.93
CA TYR A 229 16.25 -9.97 12.49
C TYR A 229 16.79 -11.21 11.75
N SER A 230 17.03 -12.28 12.42
CA SER A 230 17.56 -13.54 11.85
C SER A 230 16.60 -14.22 10.88
#